data_420ca72c83fa21cd2e179e437e7a7dd9
#
_entry.id   420ca72c83fa21cd2e179e437e7a7dd9
#
_cell.length_a   1.000
_cell.length_b   1.000
_cell.length_c   1.000
_cell.angle_alpha   90.00
_cell.angle_beta   90.00
_cell.angle_gamma   90.00
#
_symmetry.space_group_name_H-M   'P 1'
#
loop_
_entity.id
_entity.type
_entity.pdbx_description
1 polymer ?
#
loop_
_entity_poly.entity_id
_entity_poly.type
_entity_poly.pdbx_seq_one_letter_code
_entity_poly.pdbx_strand_id
1 'polypeptide(L)'
;DHKAVPAAVFSNPQVASVGLTEREAKADERDYVVGRRDYGGTAYGWALADESSFAKVLVDVRTGLIIGAHIIGPQAATLIQPLIQAMQFDQTAEQVANGPYWIHPALTEVVENALIDALEHL
;
A
#
# COMPACT_ATOMS: atom_id res chain seq x y z
N ASP A 1 -14.29 -14.78 8.81
CA ASP A 1 -14.44 -14.56 7.39
C ASP A 1 -13.33 -13.65 6.85
N HIS A 2 -12.63 -14.10 5.80
CA HIS A 2 -11.47 -13.40 5.24
C HIS A 2 -11.84 -12.77 3.90
N LYS A 3 -12.06 -11.45 3.88
CA LYS A 3 -12.31 -10.72 2.64
C LYS A 3 -11.05 -10.13 2.01
N ALA A 4 -10.00 -9.95 2.78
CA ALA A 4 -8.71 -9.42 2.30
C ALA A 4 -7.67 -10.55 2.23
N VAL A 5 -7.75 -11.36 1.18
CA VAL A 5 -6.85 -12.51 0.99
C VAL A 5 -5.65 -12.06 0.15
N PRO A 6 -4.44 -12.08 0.72
CA PRO A 6 -3.25 -11.65 0.01
C PRO A 6 -2.61 -12.75 -0.82
N ALA A 7 -1.73 -12.34 -1.72
CA ALA A 7 -0.81 -13.22 -2.44
C ALA A 7 0.60 -12.65 -2.33
N ALA A 8 1.58 -13.52 -2.20
CA ALA A 8 2.98 -13.13 -2.16
C ALA A 8 3.83 -14.07 -2.98
N VAL A 9 4.79 -13.53 -3.73
CA VAL A 9 5.78 -14.30 -4.48
C VAL A 9 7.16 -13.94 -3.91
N PHE A 10 7.83 -14.96 -3.37
CA PHE A 10 9.12 -14.81 -2.71
C PHE A 10 10.26 -14.93 -3.73
N SER A 11 10.21 -14.10 -4.73
CA SER A 11 11.24 -13.96 -5.75
C SER A 11 12.20 -12.82 -5.38
N ASN A 12 13.07 -12.46 -6.30
CA ASN A 12 13.92 -11.28 -6.16
C ASN A 12 13.67 -10.38 -7.38
N PRO A 13 12.92 -9.27 -7.20
CA PRO A 13 12.33 -8.77 -5.94
C PRO A 13 11.09 -9.54 -5.49
N GLN A 14 10.75 -9.44 -4.21
CA GLN A 14 9.48 -9.95 -3.70
C GLN A 14 8.32 -9.15 -4.26
N VAL A 15 7.19 -9.82 -4.45
CA VAL A 15 5.94 -9.17 -4.87
C VAL A 15 4.84 -9.60 -3.91
N ALA A 16 4.11 -8.63 -3.38
CA ALA A 16 2.95 -8.91 -2.53
C ALA A 16 1.77 -8.06 -2.99
N SER A 17 0.59 -8.64 -2.96
CA SER A 17 -0.62 -7.95 -3.39
C SER A 17 -1.83 -8.40 -2.58
N VAL A 18 -2.81 -7.50 -2.45
CA VAL A 18 -4.10 -7.76 -1.84
C VAL A 18 -5.15 -6.86 -2.51
N GLY A 19 -6.35 -7.38 -2.70
CA GLY A 19 -7.45 -6.63 -3.28
C GLY A 19 -7.32 -6.40 -4.78
N LEU A 20 -7.91 -5.30 -5.26
CA LEU A 20 -8.04 -5.02 -6.68
C LEU A 20 -6.76 -4.43 -7.28
N THR A 21 -6.46 -4.82 -8.52
CA THR A 21 -5.52 -4.08 -9.37
C THR A 21 -6.25 -2.88 -9.98
N GLU A 22 -5.50 -1.93 -10.55
CA GLU A 22 -6.12 -0.82 -11.29
C GLU A 22 -6.96 -1.31 -12.46
N ARG A 23 -6.50 -2.36 -13.16
CA ARG A 23 -7.27 -2.96 -14.27
C ARG A 23 -8.62 -3.47 -13.77
N GLU A 24 -8.62 -4.19 -12.65
CA GLU A 24 -9.85 -4.72 -12.05
C GLU A 24 -10.76 -3.61 -11.55
N ALA A 25 -10.20 -2.59 -10.92
CA ALA A 25 -10.96 -1.44 -10.44
C ALA A 25 -11.63 -0.68 -11.58
N LYS A 26 -10.92 -0.50 -12.70
CA LYS A 26 -11.48 0.13 -13.91
C LYS A 26 -12.59 -0.72 -14.52
N ALA A 27 -12.38 -2.03 -14.62
CA ALA A 27 -13.39 -2.95 -15.17
C ALA A 27 -14.65 -2.98 -14.31
N ASP A 28 -14.50 -2.79 -13.00
CA ASP A 28 -15.60 -2.76 -12.02
C ASP A 28 -16.21 -1.36 -11.89
N GLU A 29 -15.77 -0.41 -12.71
CA GLU A 29 -16.24 0.99 -12.70
C GLU A 29 -16.15 1.65 -11.33
N ARG A 30 -15.10 1.30 -10.55
CA ARG A 30 -14.87 1.88 -9.23
C ARG A 30 -14.35 3.32 -9.37
N ASP A 31 -14.79 4.17 -8.47
CA ASP A 31 -14.28 5.54 -8.35
C ASP A 31 -13.16 5.50 -7.29
N TYR A 32 -11.91 5.59 -7.74
CA TYR A 32 -10.75 5.39 -6.89
C TYR A 32 -9.63 6.38 -7.19
N VAL A 33 -8.76 6.55 -6.23
CA VAL A 33 -7.47 7.24 -6.39
C VAL A 33 -6.34 6.27 -6.14
N VAL A 34 -5.16 6.60 -6.66
CA VAL A 34 -3.95 5.80 -6.49
C VAL A 34 -2.94 6.61 -5.68
N GLY A 35 -2.38 5.99 -4.65
CA GLY A 35 -1.21 6.50 -3.96
C GLY A 35 -0.02 5.60 -4.24
N ARG A 36 1.13 6.21 -4.45
CA ARG A 36 2.36 5.49 -4.75
C ARG A 36 3.54 6.13 -4.03
N ARG A 37 4.44 5.28 -3.55
CA ARG A 37 5.72 5.73 -3.01
C ARG A 37 6.80 4.76 -3.42
N ASP A 38 7.83 5.27 -4.07
CA ASP A 38 9.02 4.49 -4.37
C ASP A 38 9.86 4.33 -3.11
N TYR A 39 10.51 3.19 -2.94
CA TYR A 39 11.37 2.94 -1.78
C TYR A 39 12.47 4.01 -1.68
N GLY A 40 13.06 4.37 -2.81
CA GLY A 40 14.11 5.39 -2.85
C GLY A 40 13.65 6.77 -2.39
N GLY A 41 12.34 7.01 -2.30
CA GLY A 41 11.79 8.25 -1.79
C GLY A 41 11.71 8.33 -0.27
N THR A 42 12.02 7.25 0.46
CA THR A 42 12.09 7.24 1.92
C THR A 42 13.53 7.27 2.38
N ALA A 43 13.78 7.73 3.61
CA ALA A 43 15.13 7.80 4.16
C ALA A 43 15.80 6.42 4.21
N TYR A 44 15.06 5.40 4.64
CA TYR A 44 15.60 4.03 4.72
C TYR A 44 15.81 3.42 3.34
N GLY A 45 14.85 3.60 2.44
CA GLY A 45 14.95 3.11 1.06
C GLY A 45 16.09 3.77 0.30
N TRP A 46 16.29 5.07 0.52
CA TRP A 46 17.41 5.80 -0.06
C TRP A 46 18.75 5.26 0.43
N ALA A 47 18.85 4.94 1.72
CA ALA A 47 20.06 4.35 2.29
C ALA A 47 20.36 2.97 1.70
N LEU A 48 19.36 2.24 1.23
CA LEU A 48 19.52 0.97 0.52
C LEU A 48 19.83 1.15 -0.97
N ALA A 49 19.84 2.40 -1.47
CA ALA A 49 20.03 2.72 -2.89
C ALA A 49 19.04 1.98 -3.81
N ASP A 50 17.82 1.82 -3.36
CA ASP A 50 16.77 1.12 -4.13
C ASP A 50 16.10 2.09 -5.09
N GLU A 51 16.15 1.79 -6.39
CA GLU A 51 15.64 2.65 -7.44
C GLU A 51 14.39 2.08 -8.15
N SER A 52 14.02 0.84 -7.89
CA SER A 52 12.96 0.16 -8.65
C SER A 52 11.78 -0.32 -7.82
N SER A 53 11.93 -0.42 -6.51
CA SER A 53 10.89 -0.93 -5.62
C SER A 53 9.89 0.15 -5.25
N PHE A 54 8.63 -0.25 -5.08
CA PHE A 54 7.57 0.71 -4.75
C PHE A 54 6.41 0.05 -4.02
N ALA A 55 5.60 0.87 -3.35
CA ALA A 55 4.30 0.50 -2.83
C ALA A 55 3.23 1.34 -3.54
N LYS A 56 2.12 0.70 -3.88
CA LYS A 56 0.96 1.34 -4.51
C LYS A 56 -0.31 0.92 -3.79
N VAL A 57 -1.18 1.89 -3.49
CA VAL A 57 -2.48 1.64 -2.87
C VAL A 57 -3.59 2.24 -3.72
N LEU A 58 -4.73 1.57 -3.74
CA LEU A 58 -5.96 2.06 -4.35
C LEU A 58 -6.95 2.37 -3.23
N VAL A 59 -7.52 3.56 -3.25
CA VAL A 59 -8.45 4.02 -2.22
C VAL A 59 -9.76 4.45 -2.87
N ASP A 60 -10.86 3.91 -2.36
CA ASP A 60 -12.20 4.25 -2.81
C ASP A 60 -12.53 5.70 -2.44
N VAL A 61 -12.97 6.50 -3.42
CA VAL A 61 -13.23 7.92 -3.22
C VAL A 61 -14.42 8.16 -2.29
N ARG A 62 -15.42 7.30 -2.34
CA ARG A 62 -16.66 7.49 -1.57
C ARG A 62 -16.50 7.12 -0.10
N THR A 63 -15.77 6.04 0.16
CA THR A 63 -15.67 5.47 1.52
C THR A 63 -14.36 5.77 2.21
N GLY A 64 -13.30 6.09 1.44
CA GLY A 64 -11.95 6.20 1.97
C GLY A 64 -11.30 4.86 2.29
N LEU A 65 -11.97 3.75 1.96
CA LEU A 65 -11.43 2.42 2.23
C LEU A 65 -10.35 2.04 1.22
N ILE A 66 -9.36 1.30 1.70
CA ILE A 66 -8.33 0.73 0.84
C ILE A 66 -8.96 -0.45 0.11
N ILE A 67 -8.94 -0.43 -1.22
CA ILE A 67 -9.53 -1.48 -2.05
C ILE A 67 -8.50 -2.33 -2.76
N GLY A 68 -7.24 -1.92 -2.73
CA GLY A 68 -6.14 -2.71 -3.27
C GLY A 68 -4.80 -2.17 -2.81
N ALA A 69 -3.81 -3.07 -2.74
CA ALA A 69 -2.44 -2.71 -2.39
C ALA A 69 -1.48 -3.67 -3.07
N HIS A 70 -0.38 -3.12 -3.59
CA HIS A 70 0.60 -3.86 -4.35
C HIS A 70 1.99 -3.33 -4.02
N ILE A 71 2.88 -4.22 -3.59
CA ILE A 71 4.24 -3.85 -3.19
C ILE A 71 5.22 -4.75 -3.94
N ILE A 72 6.22 -4.12 -4.55
CA ILE A 72 7.33 -4.82 -5.21
C ILE A 72 8.61 -4.33 -4.56
N GLY A 73 9.38 -5.24 -3.98
CA GLY A 73 10.64 -4.91 -3.37
C GLY A 73 10.98 -5.74 -2.13
N PRO A 74 12.12 -5.45 -1.50
CA PRO A 74 12.50 -6.14 -0.27
C PRO A 74 11.42 -6.04 0.80
N GLN A 75 11.15 -7.14 1.47
CA GLN A 75 10.18 -7.24 2.55
C GLN A 75 8.73 -6.90 2.14
N ALA A 76 8.39 -7.04 0.84
CA ALA A 76 7.03 -6.75 0.38
C ALA A 76 5.97 -7.53 1.16
N ALA A 77 6.21 -8.81 1.43
CA ALA A 77 5.28 -9.65 2.18
C ALA A 77 5.09 -9.18 3.63
N THR A 78 6.11 -8.60 4.22
CA THR A 78 6.03 -8.02 5.57
C THR A 78 5.32 -6.67 5.55
N LEU A 79 5.66 -5.83 4.59
CA LEU A 79 5.16 -4.47 4.52
C LEU A 79 3.68 -4.38 4.16
N ILE A 80 3.14 -5.37 3.47
CA ILE A 80 1.73 -5.37 3.10
C ILE A 80 0.80 -5.71 4.26
N GLN A 81 1.30 -6.28 5.34
CA GLN A 81 0.47 -6.75 6.45
C GLN A 81 -0.44 -5.68 7.07
N PRO A 82 0.02 -4.45 7.34
CA PRO A 82 -0.88 -3.41 7.86
C PRO A 82 -2.04 -3.09 6.93
N LEU A 83 -1.82 -3.20 5.61
CA LEU A 83 -2.87 -2.93 4.61
C LEU A 83 -3.89 -4.06 4.56
N ILE A 84 -3.46 -5.30 4.71
CA ILE A 84 -4.35 -6.46 4.83
C ILE A 84 -5.27 -6.28 6.04
N GLN A 85 -4.70 -5.91 7.19
CA GLN A 85 -5.46 -5.68 8.41
C GLN A 85 -6.48 -4.54 8.22
N ALA A 86 -6.04 -3.46 7.63
CA ALA A 86 -6.92 -2.32 7.36
C ALA A 86 -8.11 -2.71 6.48
N MET A 87 -7.86 -3.49 5.43
CA MET A 87 -8.91 -3.95 4.52
C MET A 87 -9.86 -4.93 5.22
N GLN A 88 -9.33 -5.84 6.02
CA GLN A 88 -10.13 -6.84 6.72
C GLN A 88 -11.11 -6.20 7.72
N PHE A 89 -10.69 -5.13 8.39
CA PHE A 89 -11.46 -4.48 9.44
C PHE A 89 -12.06 -3.13 9.03
N ASP A 90 -12.12 -2.85 7.73
CA ASP A 90 -12.72 -1.64 7.16
C ASP A 90 -12.17 -0.35 7.76
N GLN A 91 -10.86 -0.32 7.98
CA GLN A 91 -10.16 0.92 8.35
C GLN A 91 -9.91 1.74 7.10
N THR A 92 -10.16 3.04 7.20
CA THR A 92 -9.92 3.95 6.08
C THR A 92 -8.43 4.23 5.89
N ALA A 93 -8.05 4.67 4.69
CA ALA A 93 -6.68 5.10 4.41
C ALA A 93 -6.24 6.19 5.38
N GLU A 94 -7.14 7.12 5.70
CA GLU A 94 -6.87 8.21 6.66
C GLU A 94 -6.59 7.66 8.06
N GLN A 95 -7.40 6.73 8.53
CA GLN A 95 -7.19 6.12 9.85
C GLN A 95 -5.85 5.39 9.94
N VAL A 96 -5.45 4.69 8.86
CA VAL A 96 -4.19 3.95 8.84
C VAL A 96 -3.00 4.90 8.77
N ALA A 97 -3.07 5.92 7.91
CA ALA A 97 -1.96 6.84 7.71
C ALA A 97 -1.72 7.75 8.91
N ASN A 98 -2.79 8.27 9.49
CA ASN A 98 -2.71 9.33 10.51
C ASN A 98 -3.06 8.89 11.92
N GLY A 99 -3.60 7.68 12.09
CA GLY A 99 -3.96 7.17 13.41
C GLY A 99 -2.77 6.75 14.26
N PRO A 100 -1.96 5.79 13.81
CA PRO A 100 -0.82 5.31 14.59
C PRO A 100 0.40 6.19 14.38
N TYR A 101 1.36 6.09 15.30
CA TYR A 101 2.70 6.59 15.05
C TYR A 101 3.45 5.59 14.18
N TRP A 102 4.08 6.08 13.13
CA TRP A 102 4.94 5.27 12.27
C TRP A 102 6.39 5.43 12.68
N ILE A 103 7.11 4.33 12.72
CA ILE A 103 8.54 4.36 13.07
C ILE A 103 9.33 5.00 11.94
N HIS A 104 10.25 5.88 12.31
CA HIS A 104 11.18 6.54 11.40
C HIS A 104 12.61 6.42 11.97
N PRO A 105 13.61 5.98 11.20
CA PRO A 105 13.51 5.52 9.81
C PRO A 105 13.18 4.01 9.72
N ALA A 106 12.24 3.65 8.87
CA ALA A 106 11.88 2.25 8.64
C ALA A 106 11.23 2.09 7.26
N LEU A 107 11.30 0.90 6.67
CA LEU A 107 10.66 0.64 5.38
C LEU A 107 9.15 0.79 5.40
N THR A 108 8.51 0.64 6.58
CA THR A 108 7.06 0.87 6.70
C THR A 108 6.64 2.28 6.30
N GLU A 109 7.56 3.25 6.28
CA GLU A 109 7.28 4.59 5.78
C GLU A 109 6.89 4.60 4.30
N VAL A 110 7.30 3.61 3.52
CA VAL A 110 6.86 3.45 2.14
C VAL A 110 5.35 3.28 2.09
N VAL A 111 4.80 2.46 3.00
CA VAL A 111 3.35 2.24 3.12
C VAL A 111 2.65 3.50 3.60
N GLU A 112 3.15 4.12 4.65
CA GLU A 112 2.61 5.37 5.17
C GLU A 112 2.54 6.45 4.09
N ASN A 113 3.64 6.65 3.38
CA ASN A 113 3.73 7.70 2.37
C ASN A 113 2.88 7.39 1.13
N ALA A 114 2.71 6.12 0.75
CA ALA A 114 1.79 5.75 -0.32
C ALA A 114 0.34 6.10 0.06
N LEU A 115 -0.05 5.83 1.31
CA LEU A 115 -1.37 6.21 1.82
C LEU A 115 -1.56 7.73 1.83
N ILE A 116 -0.56 8.48 2.30
CA ILE A 116 -0.60 9.94 2.31
C ILE A 116 -0.74 10.48 0.89
N ASP A 117 0.00 9.91 -0.07
CA ASP A 117 -0.11 10.30 -1.47
C ASP A 117 -1.53 10.07 -2.00
N ALA A 118 -2.15 8.94 -1.69
CA ALA A 118 -3.54 8.67 -2.07
C ALA A 118 -4.49 9.70 -1.46
N LEU A 119 -4.31 10.05 -0.19
CA LEU A 119 -5.16 11.03 0.50
C LEU A 119 -5.10 12.41 -0.14
N GLU A 120 -3.97 12.79 -0.72
CA GLU A 120 -3.81 14.07 -1.41
C GLU A 120 -4.63 14.14 -2.71
N HIS A 121 -5.07 13.00 -3.24
CA HIS A 121 -5.87 12.90 -4.46
C HIS A 121 -7.36 12.75 -4.20
N LEU A 122 -7.76 12.63 -2.95
CA LEU A 122 -9.18 12.52 -2.60
C LEU A 122 -9.94 13.84 -2.73
#